data_ffa27c9159146f66e6817136275168a1
#
_entry.id   ffa27c9159146f66e6817136275168a1
#
_cell.length_a   1.000
_cell.length_b   1.000
_cell.length_c   1.000
_cell.angle_alpha   90.00
_cell.angle_beta   90.00
_cell.angle_gamma   90.00
#
_symmetry.space_group_name_H-M   'P 1'
#
loop_
_entity.id
_entity.type
_entity.pdbx_description
1 polymer ?
#
loop_
_entity_poly.entity_id
_entity_poly.type
_entity_poly.pdbx_seq_one_letter_code
_entity_poly.pdbx_strand_id
1 'polypeptide(L)'
;MVKVAINGFGRIGRLAFRQMFGAEGYEVVAINDLTSAKMLAHLLKYDSSQGNYVAQGHTVDFHEGEGEDNYIVVDGKKIVIYKMPNAADLPWGKLGVDVVLECTGFYTSKEKASAHIQAGARKVVISAPAGNDLPTIVYNVNHETLKPEDTVISAASCTTNCLAPMAKALNDFAPIQSGIMCTIHAYTGDQMILDGPQRKGDLRRARAGAVNIVPNSTGAAKAIGLVIPELNGKLIGSAQRVPTPTGSTTILTAVIKTDKEVTIDAINAAMKAEETESFGYNTDLIVSSDIVGMRYGSLFDSTQTMVLPIGDNTYEVQVVSWYDNENSYTSQMVRTIKYFSELA
;
A
#
# COMPACT_ATOMS: atom_id res chain seq x y z
N MET A 1 -8.35 -6.73 -20.98
CA MET A 1 -8.61 -6.85 -19.53
C MET A 1 -7.53 -7.72 -18.91
N VAL A 2 -6.97 -7.25 -17.80
CA VAL A 2 -5.96 -7.99 -17.01
C VAL A 2 -6.67 -9.02 -16.14
N LYS A 3 -6.35 -10.29 -16.29
CA LYS A 3 -6.85 -11.37 -15.43
C LYS A 3 -6.04 -11.43 -14.14
N VAL A 4 -6.67 -11.06 -13.02
CA VAL A 4 -6.04 -11.00 -11.70
C VAL A 4 -6.55 -12.12 -10.83
N ALA A 5 -5.63 -12.85 -10.19
CA ALA A 5 -5.94 -13.73 -9.07
C ALA A 5 -5.44 -13.09 -7.76
N ILE A 6 -6.19 -13.26 -6.68
CA ILE A 6 -5.83 -12.72 -5.35
C ILE A 6 -5.48 -13.88 -4.44
N ASN A 7 -4.24 -13.92 -3.95
CA ASN A 7 -3.79 -14.87 -2.95
C ASN A 7 -3.78 -14.21 -1.56
N GLY A 8 -4.72 -14.60 -0.71
CA GLY A 8 -5.00 -13.96 0.57
C GLY A 8 -6.10 -12.90 0.49
N PHE A 9 -7.28 -13.22 0.98
CA PHE A 9 -8.44 -12.33 0.96
C PHE A 9 -8.68 -11.65 2.31
N GLY A 10 -7.57 -11.21 2.93
CA GLY A 10 -7.54 -10.36 4.12
C GLY A 10 -7.97 -8.92 3.83
N ARG A 11 -7.56 -7.97 4.67
CA ARG A 11 -7.88 -6.55 4.51
C ARG A 11 -7.53 -6.03 3.11
N ILE A 12 -6.27 -6.16 2.72
CA ILE A 12 -5.75 -5.63 1.46
C ILE A 12 -6.35 -6.36 0.25
N GLY A 13 -6.44 -7.69 0.30
CA GLY A 13 -7.03 -8.47 -0.80
C GLY A 13 -8.49 -8.10 -1.07
N ARG A 14 -9.30 -7.90 -0.02
CA ARG A 14 -10.70 -7.46 -0.17
C ARG A 14 -10.83 -6.04 -0.70
N LEU A 15 -9.99 -5.11 -0.27
CA LEU A 15 -10.01 -3.74 -0.80
C LEU A 15 -9.53 -3.68 -2.25
N ALA A 16 -8.51 -4.46 -2.61
CA ALA A 16 -8.08 -4.61 -4.00
C ALA A 16 -9.22 -5.19 -4.87
N PHE A 17 -9.91 -6.21 -4.37
CA PHE A 17 -11.09 -6.75 -5.03
C PHE A 17 -12.16 -5.66 -5.26
N ARG A 18 -12.53 -4.91 -4.22
CA ARG A 18 -13.53 -3.83 -4.34
C ARG A 18 -13.14 -2.75 -5.35
N GLN A 19 -11.86 -2.50 -5.54
CA GLN A 19 -11.38 -1.50 -6.51
C GLN A 19 -11.29 -2.05 -7.94
N MET A 20 -11.00 -3.34 -8.12
CA MET A 20 -10.86 -3.96 -9.42
C MET A 20 -12.17 -4.54 -9.96
N PHE A 21 -13.07 -5.00 -9.07
CA PHE A 21 -14.31 -5.64 -9.48
C PHE A 21 -15.23 -4.64 -10.18
N GLY A 22 -15.57 -4.93 -11.43
CA GLY A 22 -16.37 -4.04 -12.28
C GLY A 22 -15.63 -2.84 -12.85
N ALA A 23 -14.37 -2.61 -12.48
CA ALA A 23 -13.56 -1.53 -13.03
C ALA A 23 -13.05 -1.88 -14.43
N GLU A 24 -12.93 -0.86 -15.29
CA GLU A 24 -12.41 -1.03 -16.65
C GLU A 24 -10.93 -1.48 -16.61
N GLY A 25 -10.64 -2.48 -17.42
CA GLY A 25 -9.28 -3.01 -17.57
C GLY A 25 -8.95 -4.19 -16.65
N TYR A 26 -9.82 -4.56 -15.70
CA TYR A 26 -9.57 -5.65 -14.75
C TYR A 26 -10.63 -6.75 -14.82
N GLU A 27 -10.19 -7.98 -14.58
CA GLU A 27 -11.04 -9.15 -14.34
C GLU A 27 -10.47 -9.95 -13.17
N VAL A 28 -11.14 -9.95 -12.01
CA VAL A 28 -10.77 -10.84 -10.90
C VAL A 28 -11.32 -12.22 -11.22
N VAL A 29 -10.44 -13.18 -11.52
CA VAL A 29 -10.82 -14.53 -12.00
C VAL A 29 -10.90 -15.55 -10.87
N ALA A 30 -10.12 -15.38 -9.78
CA ALA A 30 -10.12 -16.31 -8.66
C ALA A 30 -9.52 -15.68 -7.41
N ILE A 31 -9.84 -16.29 -6.28
CA ILE A 31 -9.28 -15.99 -4.96
C ILE A 31 -8.72 -17.28 -4.37
N ASN A 32 -7.59 -17.22 -3.66
CA ASN A 32 -7.14 -18.29 -2.80
C ASN A 32 -7.08 -17.79 -1.34
N ASP A 33 -7.78 -18.48 -0.44
CA ASP A 33 -7.73 -18.20 1.00
C ASP A 33 -8.11 -19.47 1.77
N LEU A 34 -7.49 -19.71 2.92
CA LEU A 34 -7.69 -20.93 3.70
C LEU A 34 -8.98 -20.94 4.52
N THR A 35 -9.67 -19.81 4.60
CA THR A 35 -10.94 -19.73 5.32
C THR A 35 -12.15 -20.07 4.44
N SER A 36 -13.36 -20.08 4.99
CA SER A 36 -14.57 -20.48 4.25
C SER A 36 -15.11 -19.38 3.34
N ALA A 37 -15.77 -19.76 2.24
CA ALA A 37 -16.45 -18.83 1.34
C ALA A 37 -17.49 -17.98 2.07
N LYS A 38 -18.23 -18.57 3.02
CA LYS A 38 -19.15 -17.85 3.92
C LYS A 38 -18.48 -16.73 4.69
N MET A 39 -17.34 -16.99 5.32
CA MET A 39 -16.59 -16.00 6.09
C MET A 39 -16.07 -14.89 5.16
N LEU A 40 -15.51 -15.25 4.00
CA LEU A 40 -15.00 -14.27 3.03
C LEU A 40 -16.10 -13.37 2.47
N ALA A 41 -17.26 -13.95 2.12
CA ALA A 41 -18.43 -13.18 1.68
C ALA A 41 -18.93 -12.23 2.76
N HIS A 42 -19.00 -12.69 4.01
CA HIS A 42 -19.40 -11.87 5.15
C HIS A 42 -18.47 -10.67 5.35
N LEU A 43 -17.15 -10.92 5.35
CA LEU A 43 -16.15 -9.87 5.52
C LEU A 43 -16.01 -8.95 4.29
N LEU A 44 -16.41 -9.40 3.10
CA LEU A 44 -16.53 -8.53 1.93
C LEU A 44 -17.74 -7.62 2.02
N LYS A 45 -18.89 -8.13 2.54
CA LYS A 45 -20.11 -7.34 2.76
C LYS A 45 -19.88 -6.22 3.77
N TYR A 46 -19.32 -6.57 4.92
CA TYR A 46 -19.27 -5.71 6.10
C TYR A 46 -17.84 -5.39 6.47
N ASP A 47 -17.48 -4.14 6.40
CA ASP A 47 -16.16 -3.64 6.73
C ASP A 47 -16.27 -2.47 7.71
N SER A 48 -15.73 -2.65 8.91
CA SER A 48 -15.84 -1.67 9.99
C SER A 48 -15.05 -0.38 9.72
N SER A 49 -14.03 -0.45 8.87
CA SER A 49 -13.16 0.71 8.57
C SER A 49 -13.51 1.34 7.22
N GLN A 50 -13.89 0.53 6.21
CA GLN A 50 -14.08 0.97 4.82
C GLN A 50 -15.55 0.93 4.38
N GLY A 51 -16.46 0.66 5.33
CA GLY A 51 -17.89 0.70 5.10
C GLY A 51 -18.50 -0.54 4.46
N ASN A 52 -19.81 -0.55 4.45
CA ASN A 52 -20.63 -1.67 4.00
C ASN A 52 -20.72 -1.70 2.47
N TYR A 53 -20.17 -2.76 1.85
CA TYR A 53 -20.13 -2.93 0.41
C TYR A 53 -21.52 -3.10 -0.22
N VAL A 54 -22.46 -3.71 0.54
CA VAL A 54 -23.87 -3.82 0.11
C VAL A 54 -24.55 -2.45 0.12
N ALA A 55 -24.26 -1.60 1.11
CA ALA A 55 -24.78 -0.22 1.13
C ALA A 55 -24.21 0.65 0.00
N GLN A 56 -23.09 0.25 -0.60
CA GLN A 56 -22.51 0.88 -1.79
C GLN A 56 -23.14 0.38 -3.10
N GLY A 57 -24.19 -0.46 -3.04
CA GLY A 57 -24.95 -0.93 -4.19
C GLY A 57 -24.58 -2.32 -4.72
N HIS A 58 -23.69 -3.06 -4.04
CA HIS A 58 -23.26 -4.37 -4.45
C HIS A 58 -24.04 -5.50 -3.77
N THR A 59 -24.24 -6.59 -4.47
CA THR A 59 -24.75 -7.84 -3.91
C THR A 59 -23.59 -8.82 -3.66
N VAL A 60 -23.62 -9.54 -2.55
CA VAL A 60 -22.61 -10.56 -2.24
C VAL A 60 -23.30 -11.79 -1.69
N ASP A 61 -23.05 -12.95 -2.25
CA ASP A 61 -23.52 -14.25 -1.79
C ASP A 61 -22.39 -15.27 -1.83
N PHE A 62 -22.62 -16.50 -1.39
CA PHE A 62 -21.61 -17.55 -1.38
C PHE A 62 -22.21 -18.93 -1.59
N HIS A 63 -21.37 -19.85 -2.02
CA HIS A 63 -21.64 -21.28 -2.03
C HIS A 63 -20.44 -22.03 -1.45
N GLU A 64 -20.67 -22.99 -0.58
CA GLU A 64 -19.63 -23.82 0.01
C GLU A 64 -19.72 -25.23 -0.59
N GLY A 65 -18.69 -25.64 -1.33
CA GLY A 65 -18.52 -26.90 -1.99
C GLY A 65 -17.05 -27.29 -2.08
N GLU A 66 -16.73 -28.23 -2.94
CA GLU A 66 -15.36 -28.66 -3.19
C GLU A 66 -14.83 -28.08 -4.50
N GLY A 67 -13.53 -27.74 -4.55
CA GLY A 67 -12.88 -27.25 -5.76
C GLY A 67 -13.55 -26.00 -6.33
N GLU A 68 -13.93 -26.03 -7.59
CA GLU A 68 -14.57 -24.92 -8.29
C GLU A 68 -16.03 -24.69 -7.86
N ASP A 69 -16.61 -25.57 -7.07
CA ASP A 69 -17.94 -25.39 -6.48
C ASP A 69 -17.91 -24.65 -5.13
N ASN A 70 -16.74 -24.18 -4.72
CA ASN A 70 -16.55 -23.28 -3.58
C ASN A 70 -16.29 -21.87 -4.08
N TYR A 71 -17.26 -20.94 -3.91
CA TYR A 71 -17.19 -19.62 -4.53
C TYR A 71 -17.97 -18.54 -3.77
N ILE A 72 -17.69 -17.29 -4.08
CA ILE A 72 -18.57 -16.15 -3.80
C ILE A 72 -19.24 -15.69 -5.10
N VAL A 73 -20.40 -15.07 -4.95
CA VAL A 73 -21.11 -14.39 -6.05
C VAL A 73 -21.20 -12.92 -5.72
N VAL A 74 -20.67 -12.07 -6.60
CA VAL A 74 -20.74 -10.62 -6.46
C VAL A 74 -21.43 -10.06 -7.70
N ASP A 75 -22.53 -9.35 -7.52
CA ASP A 75 -23.35 -8.78 -8.60
C ASP A 75 -23.67 -9.81 -9.70
N GLY A 76 -23.98 -11.03 -9.28
CA GLY A 76 -24.28 -12.15 -10.17
C GLY A 76 -23.06 -12.83 -10.81
N LYS A 77 -21.83 -12.34 -10.60
CA LYS A 77 -20.60 -12.97 -11.10
C LYS A 77 -20.03 -13.94 -10.08
N LYS A 78 -19.79 -15.19 -10.52
CA LYS A 78 -19.14 -16.24 -9.72
C LYS A 78 -17.62 -16.01 -9.67
N ILE A 79 -17.05 -15.99 -8.47
CA ILE A 79 -15.60 -15.92 -8.22
C ILE A 79 -15.20 -17.15 -7.40
N VAL A 80 -14.45 -18.06 -7.99
CA VAL A 80 -14.02 -19.30 -7.33
C VAL A 80 -13.03 -19.00 -6.21
N ILE A 81 -13.19 -19.69 -5.09
CA ILE A 81 -12.28 -19.62 -3.94
C ILE A 81 -11.57 -20.95 -3.79
N TYR A 82 -10.28 -20.95 -4.08
CA TYR A 82 -9.39 -22.06 -3.79
C TYR A 82 -8.95 -22.02 -2.32
N LYS A 83 -8.63 -23.20 -1.77
CA LYS A 83 -8.15 -23.38 -0.38
C LYS A 83 -6.82 -24.12 -0.35
N MET A 84 -5.88 -23.67 -1.17
CA MET A 84 -4.58 -24.34 -1.32
C MET A 84 -3.51 -23.64 -0.49
N PRO A 85 -2.88 -24.34 0.47
CA PRO A 85 -1.83 -23.73 1.31
C PRO A 85 -0.52 -23.49 0.54
N ASN A 86 -0.25 -24.32 -0.50
CA ASN A 86 0.92 -24.18 -1.34
C ASN A 86 0.56 -23.48 -2.65
N ALA A 87 1.17 -22.33 -2.91
CA ALA A 87 0.90 -21.51 -4.08
C ALA A 87 1.26 -22.18 -5.40
N ALA A 88 2.22 -23.12 -5.42
CA ALA A 88 2.64 -23.83 -6.62
C ALA A 88 1.55 -24.78 -7.17
N ASP A 89 0.58 -25.19 -6.33
CA ASP A 89 -0.49 -26.11 -6.69
C ASP A 89 -1.73 -25.39 -7.24
N LEU A 90 -1.74 -24.05 -7.25
CA LEU A 90 -2.86 -23.24 -7.70
C LEU A 90 -2.99 -23.28 -9.23
N PRO A 91 -4.22 -23.26 -9.78
CA PRO A 91 -4.45 -23.47 -11.21
C PRO A 91 -4.31 -22.20 -12.06
N TRP A 92 -3.31 -21.35 -11.77
CA TRP A 92 -3.17 -20.05 -12.43
C TRP A 92 -2.99 -20.16 -13.94
N GLY A 93 -2.20 -21.14 -14.40
CA GLY A 93 -2.02 -21.40 -15.82
C GLY A 93 -3.32 -21.82 -16.52
N LYS A 94 -4.14 -22.69 -15.88
CA LYS A 94 -5.46 -23.11 -16.42
C LYS A 94 -6.43 -21.93 -16.56
N LEU A 95 -6.36 -20.97 -15.62
CA LEU A 95 -7.23 -19.80 -15.61
C LEU A 95 -6.70 -18.65 -16.49
N GLY A 96 -5.48 -18.78 -17.00
CA GLY A 96 -4.83 -17.75 -17.80
C GLY A 96 -4.57 -16.46 -17.00
N VAL A 97 -4.11 -16.61 -15.75
CA VAL A 97 -3.85 -15.47 -14.85
C VAL A 97 -2.68 -14.65 -15.36
N ASP A 98 -2.91 -13.39 -15.63
CA ASP A 98 -1.86 -12.43 -16.00
C ASP A 98 -1.05 -11.99 -14.78
N VAL A 99 -1.74 -11.60 -13.69
CA VAL A 99 -1.09 -11.11 -12.47
C VAL A 99 -1.69 -11.78 -11.24
N VAL A 100 -0.84 -12.32 -10.37
CA VAL A 100 -1.24 -12.68 -9.00
C VAL A 100 -0.94 -11.51 -8.09
N LEU A 101 -1.95 -11.08 -7.34
CA LEU A 101 -1.79 -10.19 -6.21
C LEU A 101 -1.58 -11.03 -4.94
N GLU A 102 -0.36 -10.99 -4.41
CA GLU A 102 0.04 -11.73 -3.22
C GLU A 102 -0.21 -10.90 -1.95
N CYS A 103 -1.21 -11.26 -1.16
CA CYS A 103 -1.67 -10.56 0.04
C CYS A 103 -1.63 -11.39 1.33
N THR A 104 -1.02 -12.60 1.32
CA THR A 104 -0.99 -13.48 2.50
C THR A 104 0.02 -13.06 3.55
N GLY A 105 1.08 -12.36 3.15
CA GLY A 105 2.24 -12.06 3.97
C GLY A 105 3.20 -13.24 4.19
N PHE A 106 2.98 -14.39 3.52
CA PHE A 106 3.87 -15.56 3.58
C PHE A 106 4.88 -15.60 2.42
N TYR A 107 4.49 -15.16 1.23
CA TYR A 107 5.31 -15.17 0.02
C TYR A 107 5.96 -13.81 -0.22
N THR A 108 6.69 -13.29 0.79
CA THR A 108 7.28 -11.94 0.80
C THR A 108 8.76 -11.92 0.39
N SER A 109 9.14 -12.75 -0.56
CA SER A 109 10.45 -12.72 -1.23
C SER A 109 10.29 -13.18 -2.67
N LYS A 110 11.24 -12.82 -3.55
CA LYS A 110 11.25 -13.27 -4.95
C LYS A 110 11.18 -14.78 -5.05
N GLU A 111 12.02 -15.50 -4.28
CA GLU A 111 12.09 -16.95 -4.24
C GLU A 111 10.70 -17.56 -3.93
N LYS A 112 10.09 -17.15 -2.81
CA LYS A 112 8.79 -17.68 -2.39
C LYS A 112 7.67 -17.34 -3.36
N ALA A 113 7.58 -16.07 -3.79
CA ALA A 113 6.54 -15.60 -4.69
C ALA A 113 6.63 -16.23 -6.09
N SER A 114 7.82 -16.72 -6.49
CA SER A 114 8.00 -17.47 -7.73
C SER A 114 7.20 -18.78 -7.79
N ALA A 115 6.67 -19.28 -6.67
CA ALA A 115 5.71 -20.38 -6.63
C ALA A 115 4.45 -20.09 -7.47
N HIS A 116 4.01 -18.84 -7.54
CA HIS A 116 2.90 -18.42 -8.40
C HIS A 116 3.25 -18.46 -9.88
N ILE A 117 4.50 -18.15 -10.23
CA ILE A 117 4.99 -18.30 -11.62
C ILE A 117 5.04 -19.78 -12.00
N GLN A 118 5.50 -20.66 -11.10
CA GLN A 118 5.50 -22.12 -11.29
C GLN A 118 4.07 -22.66 -11.48
N ALA A 119 3.09 -22.04 -10.79
CA ALA A 119 1.66 -22.35 -10.96
C ALA A 119 1.06 -21.82 -12.27
N GLY A 120 1.84 -21.11 -13.10
CA GLY A 120 1.48 -20.63 -14.42
C GLY A 120 0.95 -19.21 -14.50
N ALA A 121 1.09 -18.38 -13.45
CA ALA A 121 0.86 -16.94 -13.55
C ALA A 121 1.98 -16.27 -14.35
N ARG A 122 1.67 -15.21 -15.09
CA ARG A 122 2.69 -14.47 -15.87
C ARG A 122 3.51 -13.54 -14.98
N LYS A 123 2.88 -12.87 -14.03
CA LYS A 123 3.49 -11.86 -13.16
C LYS A 123 2.94 -11.94 -11.72
N VAL A 124 3.70 -11.46 -10.76
CA VAL A 124 3.30 -11.40 -9.34
C VAL A 124 3.58 -10.02 -8.76
N VAL A 125 2.61 -9.45 -8.07
CA VAL A 125 2.75 -8.23 -7.27
C VAL A 125 2.61 -8.59 -5.79
N ILE A 126 3.68 -8.41 -5.02
CA ILE A 126 3.70 -8.66 -3.57
C ILE A 126 3.22 -7.42 -2.84
N SER A 127 2.18 -7.55 -2.01
CA SER A 127 1.60 -6.47 -1.20
C SER A 127 2.38 -6.17 0.08
N ALA A 128 3.70 -6.25 0.04
CA ALA A 128 4.59 -6.01 1.18
C ALA A 128 6.01 -5.71 0.70
N PRO A 129 6.89 -5.11 1.54
CA PRO A 129 8.32 -5.09 1.30
C PRO A 129 8.86 -6.53 1.16
N ALA A 130 9.67 -6.81 0.15
CA ALA A 130 10.02 -8.17 -0.26
C ALA A 130 11.53 -8.41 -0.53
N GLY A 131 12.39 -7.64 0.10
CA GLY A 131 13.84 -7.73 -0.08
C GLY A 131 14.38 -6.76 -1.13
N ASN A 132 15.64 -6.97 -1.53
CA ASN A 132 16.36 -6.07 -2.45
C ASN A 132 16.71 -6.75 -3.79
N ASP A 133 16.28 -8.00 -3.99
CA ASP A 133 16.56 -8.85 -5.15
C ASP A 133 15.45 -8.80 -6.21
N LEU A 134 14.48 -7.91 -6.01
CA LEU A 134 13.37 -7.64 -6.93
C LEU A 134 13.02 -6.15 -6.93
N PRO A 135 12.41 -5.63 -8.01
CA PRO A 135 11.98 -4.23 -8.05
C PRO A 135 10.99 -3.89 -6.94
N THR A 136 11.24 -2.78 -6.24
CA THR A 136 10.32 -2.18 -5.28
C THR A 136 9.70 -0.94 -5.90
N ILE A 137 8.39 -0.94 -6.08
CA ILE A 137 7.67 0.03 -6.90
C ILE A 137 6.71 0.87 -6.07
N VAL A 138 6.77 2.18 -6.30
CA VAL A 138 5.74 3.15 -5.93
C VAL A 138 5.22 3.79 -7.22
N TYR A 139 3.94 3.60 -7.51
CA TYR A 139 3.32 4.12 -8.73
C TYR A 139 3.43 5.66 -8.79
N ASN A 140 3.68 6.20 -9.97
CA ASN A 140 3.99 7.62 -10.24
C ASN A 140 5.28 8.16 -9.58
N VAL A 141 6.14 7.27 -9.06
CA VAL A 141 7.48 7.66 -8.60
C VAL A 141 8.56 6.93 -9.41
N ASN A 142 8.50 5.59 -9.46
CA ASN A 142 9.50 4.79 -10.16
C ASN A 142 8.91 3.61 -10.97
N HIS A 143 7.61 3.59 -11.22
CA HIS A 143 6.97 2.49 -11.97
C HIS A 143 7.51 2.32 -13.39
N GLU A 144 8.00 3.41 -14.01
CA GLU A 144 8.62 3.40 -15.34
C GLU A 144 9.97 2.67 -15.37
N THR A 145 10.55 2.35 -14.22
CA THR A 145 11.79 1.55 -14.15
C THR A 145 11.55 0.05 -14.37
N LEU A 146 10.29 -0.38 -14.34
CA LEU A 146 9.90 -1.75 -14.61
C LEU A 146 10.21 -2.14 -16.06
N LYS A 147 10.61 -3.40 -16.24
CA LYS A 147 10.97 -3.97 -17.54
C LYS A 147 10.03 -5.14 -17.90
N PRO A 148 9.88 -5.44 -19.19
CA PRO A 148 9.08 -6.59 -19.64
C PRO A 148 9.48 -7.92 -19.00
N GLU A 149 10.79 -8.13 -18.77
CA GLU A 149 11.35 -9.34 -18.17
C GLU A 149 11.11 -9.47 -16.67
N ASP A 150 10.68 -8.41 -15.99
CA ASP A 150 10.30 -8.50 -14.58
C ASP A 150 9.05 -9.35 -14.41
N THR A 151 9.12 -10.35 -13.55
CA THR A 151 8.01 -11.28 -13.28
C THR A 151 7.46 -11.17 -11.86
N VAL A 152 8.29 -10.75 -10.89
CA VAL A 152 7.91 -10.61 -9.48
C VAL A 152 8.39 -9.26 -8.98
N ILE A 153 7.47 -8.46 -8.44
CA ILE A 153 7.76 -7.12 -7.90
C ILE A 153 7.15 -6.94 -6.51
N SER A 154 7.68 -5.99 -5.75
CA SER A 154 7.09 -5.51 -4.51
C SER A 154 6.38 -4.17 -4.75
N ALA A 155 5.15 -4.03 -4.26
CA ALA A 155 4.44 -2.74 -4.21
C ALA A 155 4.84 -1.91 -2.96
N ALA A 156 5.99 -2.16 -2.37
CA ALA A 156 6.50 -1.50 -1.17
C ALA A 156 5.56 -1.62 0.04
N SER A 157 5.53 -0.62 0.91
CA SER A 157 4.60 -0.50 2.04
C SER A 157 3.67 0.70 1.88
N CYS A 158 2.60 0.75 2.66
CA CYS A 158 1.68 1.90 2.69
C CYS A 158 2.42 3.20 3.05
N THR A 159 3.31 3.17 4.03
CA THR A 159 4.11 4.32 4.45
C THR A 159 5.10 4.74 3.36
N THR A 160 5.73 3.80 2.65
CA THR A 160 6.63 4.11 1.52
C THR A 160 5.86 4.77 0.38
N ASN A 161 4.65 4.30 0.08
CA ASN A 161 3.78 4.90 -0.94
C ASN A 161 3.32 6.31 -0.58
N CYS A 162 3.21 6.65 0.71
CA CYS A 162 2.93 8.01 1.16
C CYS A 162 4.19 8.89 1.13
N LEU A 163 5.32 8.38 1.65
CA LEU A 163 6.56 9.15 1.76
C LEU A 163 7.18 9.48 0.40
N ALA A 164 7.21 8.54 -0.54
CA ALA A 164 7.99 8.66 -1.75
C ALA A 164 7.57 9.82 -2.66
N PRO A 165 6.29 10.05 -2.99
CA PRO A 165 5.89 11.19 -3.81
C PRO A 165 6.27 12.53 -3.16
N MET A 166 5.98 12.69 -1.86
CA MET A 166 6.30 13.90 -1.11
C MET A 166 7.81 14.15 -1.02
N ALA A 167 8.60 13.10 -0.74
CA ALA A 167 10.06 13.20 -0.68
C ALA A 167 10.68 13.50 -2.05
N LYS A 168 10.11 12.92 -3.14
CA LYS A 168 10.53 13.22 -4.51
C LYS A 168 10.29 14.67 -4.84
N ALA A 169 9.08 15.18 -4.64
CA ALA A 169 8.72 16.58 -4.92
C ALA A 169 9.61 17.56 -4.13
N LEU A 170 9.89 17.28 -2.85
CA LEU A 170 10.82 18.11 -2.06
C LEU A 170 12.25 18.03 -2.59
N ASN A 171 12.76 16.84 -2.92
CA ASN A 171 14.11 16.66 -3.44
C ASN A 171 14.30 17.29 -4.83
N ASP A 172 13.28 17.28 -5.67
CA ASP A 172 13.30 17.93 -7.00
C ASP A 172 13.25 19.46 -6.86
N PHE A 173 12.56 19.99 -5.86
CA PHE A 173 12.60 21.42 -5.51
C PHE A 173 13.99 21.84 -5.06
N ALA A 174 14.56 21.12 -4.09
CA ALA A 174 15.90 21.34 -3.55
C ALA A 174 16.47 20.04 -2.96
N PRO A 175 17.74 19.70 -3.27
CA PRO A 175 18.33 18.43 -2.83
C PRO A 175 18.28 18.23 -1.33
N ILE A 176 17.66 17.14 -0.89
CA ILE A 176 17.64 16.72 0.51
C ILE A 176 19.05 16.24 0.90
N GLN A 177 19.60 16.83 1.96
CA GLN A 177 20.90 16.47 2.55
C GLN A 177 20.74 15.34 3.57
N SER A 178 19.74 15.46 4.44
CA SER A 178 19.38 14.47 5.46
C SER A 178 17.94 14.70 5.91
N GLY A 179 17.33 13.71 6.56
CA GLY A 179 16.00 13.89 7.12
C GLY A 179 15.57 12.80 8.07
N ILE A 180 14.60 13.12 8.89
CA ILE A 180 13.91 12.19 9.79
C ILE A 180 12.44 12.15 9.39
N MET A 181 11.92 10.95 9.12
CA MET A 181 10.49 10.77 8.95
C MET A 181 9.87 10.11 10.18
N CYS A 182 8.69 10.56 10.55
CA CYS A 182 7.85 9.88 11.53
C CYS A 182 6.47 9.63 10.92
N THR A 183 5.98 8.41 11.00
CA THR A 183 4.58 8.15 10.67
C THR A 183 3.76 7.97 11.93
N ILE A 184 2.68 8.74 12.05
CA ILE A 184 1.61 8.51 13.01
C ILE A 184 0.62 7.58 12.33
N HIS A 185 0.66 6.31 12.72
CA HIS A 185 0.05 5.22 11.95
C HIS A 185 -1.12 4.59 12.70
N ALA A 186 -2.20 4.34 12.00
CA ALA A 186 -3.31 3.54 12.54
C ALA A 186 -2.81 2.14 12.98
N TYR A 187 -3.48 1.53 13.97
CA TYR A 187 -3.18 0.14 14.32
C TYR A 187 -3.53 -0.80 13.16
N THR A 188 -2.88 -1.94 13.10
CA THR A 188 -3.10 -2.95 12.04
C THR A 188 -3.22 -4.34 12.65
N GLY A 189 -3.68 -5.32 11.87
CA GLY A 189 -3.94 -6.69 12.32
C GLY A 189 -2.73 -7.49 12.80
N ASP A 190 -1.52 -6.92 12.77
CA ASP A 190 -0.32 -7.50 13.35
C ASP A 190 -0.12 -7.11 14.83
N GLN A 191 -0.94 -6.18 15.34
CA GLN A 191 -1.01 -5.82 16.76
C GLN A 191 -2.08 -6.66 17.48
N MET A 192 -1.94 -6.78 18.80
CA MET A 192 -2.93 -7.48 19.60
C MET A 192 -4.13 -6.57 19.94
N ILE A 193 -5.33 -7.15 20.03
CA ILE A 193 -6.55 -6.45 20.50
C ILE A 193 -6.42 -6.18 21.99
N LEU A 194 -6.12 -7.21 22.79
CA LEU A 194 -5.73 -7.15 24.19
C LEU A 194 -4.28 -7.61 24.33
N ASP A 195 -3.64 -7.32 25.46
CA ASP A 195 -2.26 -7.75 25.72
C ASP A 195 -2.13 -9.28 25.54
N GLY A 196 -1.21 -9.71 24.70
CA GLY A 196 -1.02 -11.13 24.39
C GLY A 196 0.20 -11.41 23.51
N PRO A 197 0.60 -12.66 23.34
CA PRO A 197 1.79 -13.02 22.58
C PRO A 197 1.63 -12.66 21.10
N GLN A 198 2.51 -11.80 20.62
CA GLN A 198 2.56 -11.41 19.20
C GLN A 198 3.37 -12.44 18.40
N ARG A 199 2.92 -12.81 17.19
CA ARG A 199 3.47 -13.92 16.38
C ARG A 199 4.98 -13.84 16.12
N LYS A 200 5.56 -12.62 16.01
CA LYS A 200 6.98 -12.39 15.73
C LYS A 200 7.77 -12.02 16.99
N GLY A 201 7.14 -12.06 18.17
CA GLY A 201 7.77 -11.76 19.46
C GLY A 201 8.03 -10.26 19.70
N ASP A 202 7.40 -9.35 18.96
CA ASP A 202 7.52 -7.91 19.19
C ASP A 202 6.74 -7.54 20.46
N LEU A 203 7.48 -7.15 21.51
CA LEU A 203 6.92 -6.85 22.83
C LEU A 203 6.01 -5.62 22.85
N ARG A 204 6.23 -4.63 21.98
CA ARG A 204 5.38 -3.45 21.88
C ARG A 204 4.09 -3.75 21.12
N ARG A 205 4.16 -4.52 20.01
CA ARG A 205 2.99 -4.96 19.25
C ARG A 205 2.17 -6.02 19.99
N ALA A 206 2.72 -6.63 21.05
CA ALA A 206 2.02 -7.51 21.96
C ALA A 206 1.01 -6.80 22.88
N ARG A 207 1.06 -5.45 22.92
CA ARG A 207 0.14 -4.64 23.72
C ARG A 207 -1.11 -4.27 22.91
N ALA A 208 -2.20 -4.00 23.64
CA ALA A 208 -3.51 -3.65 23.08
C ALA A 208 -3.43 -2.40 22.19
N GLY A 209 -3.73 -2.57 20.90
CA GLY A 209 -3.57 -1.54 19.88
C GLY A 209 -4.55 -0.38 20.02
N ALA A 210 -5.77 -0.64 20.47
CA ALA A 210 -6.86 0.34 20.54
C ALA A 210 -6.80 1.30 21.74
N VAL A 211 -5.83 1.12 22.66
CA VAL A 211 -5.70 1.94 23.89
C VAL A 211 -4.29 2.47 24.15
N ASN A 212 -3.35 2.21 23.25
CA ASN A 212 -1.95 2.59 23.43
C ASN A 212 -1.39 3.34 22.23
N ILE A 213 -0.49 4.30 22.50
CA ILE A 213 0.51 4.76 21.52
C ILE A 213 1.65 3.75 21.57
N VAL A 214 1.93 3.09 20.42
CA VAL A 214 2.91 2.01 20.33
C VAL A 214 4.07 2.41 19.43
N PRO A 215 5.25 2.78 20.00
CA PRO A 215 6.42 3.09 19.19
C PRO A 215 6.92 1.86 18.43
N ASN A 216 7.22 2.03 17.15
CA ASN A 216 7.69 0.97 16.28
C ASN A 216 8.80 1.47 15.34
N SER A 217 9.63 0.56 14.89
CA SER A 217 10.49 0.81 13.74
C SER A 217 9.68 0.81 12.45
N THR A 218 10.13 1.54 11.46
CA THR A 218 9.61 1.47 10.09
C THR A 218 10.74 1.24 9.10
N GLY A 219 10.50 0.37 8.13
CA GLY A 219 11.41 0.16 7.00
C GLY A 219 11.25 1.20 5.89
N ALA A 220 10.27 2.10 5.98
CA ALA A 220 9.94 3.04 4.90
C ALA A 220 11.10 3.98 4.54
N ALA A 221 11.81 4.51 5.55
CA ALA A 221 12.97 5.37 5.32
C ALA A 221 14.14 4.65 4.61
N LYS A 222 14.34 3.36 4.90
CA LYS A 222 15.34 2.55 4.18
C LYS A 222 14.85 2.18 2.77
N ALA A 223 13.57 1.86 2.64
CA ALA A 223 12.97 1.50 1.35
C ALA A 223 12.94 2.67 0.36
N ILE A 224 13.02 3.92 0.84
CA ILE A 224 13.03 5.09 -0.03
C ILE A 224 14.20 5.08 -1.01
N GLY A 225 15.38 4.59 -0.59
CA GLY A 225 16.56 4.47 -1.45
C GLY A 225 16.42 3.42 -2.56
N LEU A 226 15.46 2.48 -2.45
CA LEU A 226 15.12 1.53 -3.52
C LEU A 226 14.19 2.17 -4.58
N VAL A 227 13.45 3.21 -4.18
CA VAL A 227 12.46 3.89 -5.01
C VAL A 227 13.04 5.19 -5.61
N ILE A 228 13.83 5.92 -4.82
CA ILE A 228 14.49 7.18 -5.17
C ILE A 228 15.98 7.02 -4.79
N PRO A 229 16.84 6.55 -5.72
CA PRO A 229 18.23 6.23 -5.41
C PRO A 229 19.04 7.40 -4.81
N GLU A 230 18.71 8.64 -5.19
CA GLU A 230 19.36 9.87 -4.68
C GLU A 230 19.14 10.09 -3.18
N LEU A 231 18.11 9.46 -2.60
CA LEU A 231 17.79 9.54 -1.17
C LEU A 231 18.37 8.36 -0.37
N ASN A 232 19.13 7.47 -1.01
CA ASN A 232 19.72 6.33 -0.31
C ASN A 232 20.67 6.79 0.82
N GLY A 233 20.39 6.32 2.04
CA GLY A 233 21.18 6.66 3.23
C GLY A 233 20.93 8.06 3.81
N LYS A 234 20.10 8.90 3.18
CA LYS A 234 19.82 10.26 3.67
C LYS A 234 18.65 10.34 4.66
N LEU A 235 17.77 9.34 4.69
CA LEU A 235 16.59 9.35 5.56
C LEU A 235 16.64 8.23 6.59
N ILE A 236 16.27 8.57 7.83
CA ILE A 236 15.95 7.62 8.89
C ILE A 236 14.50 7.80 9.33
N GLY A 237 13.93 6.81 10.04
CA GLY A 237 12.52 6.95 10.40
C GLY A 237 12.04 6.05 11.53
N SER A 238 10.92 6.48 12.10
CA SER A 238 10.18 5.80 13.14
C SER A 238 8.67 5.80 12.85
N ALA A 239 7.93 4.99 13.60
CA ALA A 239 6.48 4.94 13.55
C ALA A 239 5.92 5.02 14.97
N GLN A 240 4.80 5.74 15.12
CA GLN A 240 3.98 5.74 16.32
C GLN A 240 2.61 5.17 15.94
N ARG A 241 2.29 3.96 16.40
CA ARG A 241 0.95 3.40 16.21
C ARG A 241 0.00 4.02 17.21
N VAL A 242 -1.16 4.47 16.73
CA VAL A 242 -2.16 5.19 17.54
C VAL A 242 -3.52 4.48 17.49
N PRO A 243 -4.43 4.75 18.45
CA PRO A 243 -5.75 4.11 18.54
C PRO A 243 -6.74 4.60 17.46
N THR A 244 -6.38 4.50 16.20
CA THR A 244 -7.27 4.75 15.05
C THR A 244 -7.34 3.51 14.15
N PRO A 245 -8.51 3.13 13.62
CA PRO A 245 -8.66 1.89 12.83
C PRO A 245 -8.05 2.00 11.44
N THR A 246 -8.06 3.18 10.83
CA THR A 246 -7.41 3.53 9.57
C THR A 246 -7.23 5.04 9.50
N GLY A 247 -6.45 5.53 8.55
CA GLY A 247 -6.07 6.94 8.46
C GLY A 247 -4.77 7.23 9.22
N SER A 248 -3.72 7.51 8.48
CA SER A 248 -2.36 7.71 8.97
C SER A 248 -1.75 8.97 8.34
N THR A 249 -0.73 9.51 8.96
CA THR A 249 0.03 10.64 8.42
C THR A 249 1.53 10.39 8.49
N THR A 250 2.27 10.86 7.49
CA THR A 250 3.73 10.84 7.44
C THR A 250 4.25 12.26 7.53
N ILE A 251 5.10 12.51 8.51
CA ILE A 251 5.82 13.76 8.72
C ILE A 251 7.26 13.54 8.27
N LEU A 252 7.74 14.36 7.34
CA LEU A 252 9.14 14.38 6.93
C LEU A 252 9.75 15.74 7.34
N THR A 253 10.70 15.70 8.25
CA THR A 253 11.56 16.84 8.57
C THR A 253 12.90 16.62 7.88
N ALA A 254 13.26 17.49 6.94
CA ALA A 254 14.44 17.35 6.10
C ALA A 254 15.27 18.63 6.06
N VAL A 255 16.57 18.45 6.00
CA VAL A 255 17.52 19.52 5.68
C VAL A 255 17.71 19.55 4.17
N ILE A 256 17.42 20.70 3.58
CA ILE A 256 17.65 20.98 2.16
C ILE A 256 18.67 22.11 1.98
N LYS A 257 19.38 22.11 0.85
CA LYS A 257 20.34 23.17 0.53
C LYS A 257 20.10 23.68 -0.89
N THR A 258 19.90 24.99 -1.05
CA THR A 258 19.62 25.61 -2.34
C THR A 258 19.83 27.12 -2.31
N ASP A 259 20.19 27.69 -3.45
CA ASP A 259 20.24 29.16 -3.65
C ASP A 259 18.87 29.76 -4.01
N LYS A 260 17.84 28.92 -4.17
CA LYS A 260 16.47 29.38 -4.40
C LYS A 260 15.91 30.00 -3.10
N GLU A 261 14.93 30.88 -3.25
CA GLU A 261 14.13 31.32 -2.12
C GLU A 261 13.29 30.16 -1.58
N VAL A 262 13.40 29.88 -0.27
CA VAL A 262 12.65 28.84 0.41
C VAL A 262 11.68 29.45 1.39
N THR A 263 10.41 29.46 1.01
CA THR A 263 9.29 29.89 1.83
C THR A 263 8.26 28.77 1.90
N ILE A 264 7.30 28.87 2.82
CA ILE A 264 6.15 27.94 2.89
C ILE A 264 5.42 27.92 1.55
N ASP A 265 5.18 29.09 0.96
CA ASP A 265 4.47 29.20 -0.33
C ASP A 265 5.27 28.56 -1.47
N ALA A 266 6.60 28.73 -1.50
CA ALA A 266 7.44 28.12 -2.52
C ALA A 266 7.44 26.58 -2.43
N ILE A 267 7.52 26.03 -1.22
CA ILE A 267 7.41 24.57 -1.00
C ILE A 267 6.01 24.07 -1.41
N ASN A 268 4.95 24.75 -0.95
CA ASN A 268 3.57 24.38 -1.27
C ASN A 268 3.31 24.43 -2.77
N ALA A 269 3.84 25.45 -3.47
CA ALA A 269 3.73 25.56 -4.92
C ALA A 269 4.46 24.41 -5.63
N ALA A 270 5.64 24.03 -5.17
CA ALA A 270 6.38 22.89 -5.71
C ALA A 270 5.62 21.58 -5.53
N MET A 271 5.05 21.33 -4.34
CA MET A 271 4.22 20.16 -4.09
C MET A 271 2.96 20.14 -4.97
N LYS A 272 2.31 21.31 -5.17
CA LYS A 272 1.13 21.43 -6.02
C LYS A 272 1.44 21.15 -7.50
N ALA A 273 2.62 21.51 -7.96
CA ALA A 273 3.05 21.26 -9.34
C ALA A 273 3.23 19.75 -9.64
N GLU A 274 3.51 18.93 -8.62
CA GLU A 274 3.68 17.48 -8.73
C GLU A 274 2.38 16.70 -8.52
N GLU A 275 1.22 17.36 -8.47
CA GLU A 275 -0.08 16.70 -8.27
C GLU A 275 -0.39 15.71 -9.41
N THR A 276 -0.81 14.52 -9.03
CA THR A 276 -1.19 13.42 -9.93
C THR A 276 -2.38 12.66 -9.36
N GLU A 277 -2.84 11.60 -10.03
CA GLU A 277 -3.83 10.67 -9.47
C GLU A 277 -3.33 9.91 -8.22
N SER A 278 -2.02 9.90 -7.99
CA SER A 278 -1.35 9.23 -6.85
C SER A 278 -0.91 10.18 -5.76
N PHE A 279 -0.63 11.43 -6.10
CA PHE A 279 -0.17 12.48 -5.20
C PHE A 279 -1.15 13.65 -5.23
N GLY A 280 -1.96 13.78 -4.20
CA GLY A 280 -2.96 14.84 -4.08
C GLY A 280 -2.46 16.02 -3.25
N TYR A 281 -3.17 17.13 -3.34
CA TYR A 281 -2.88 18.37 -2.64
C TYR A 281 -4.09 18.84 -1.83
N ASN A 282 -3.90 19.10 -0.53
CA ASN A 282 -4.96 19.52 0.40
C ASN A 282 -4.69 20.90 0.98
N THR A 283 -5.74 21.70 1.10
CA THR A 283 -5.76 23.04 1.73
C THR A 283 -6.72 23.13 2.92
N ASP A 284 -7.52 22.08 3.15
CA ASP A 284 -8.49 22.06 4.23
C ASP A 284 -7.88 21.58 5.55
N LEU A 285 -8.48 21.96 6.66
CA LEU A 285 -8.07 21.54 8.00
C LEU A 285 -8.65 20.16 8.32
N ILE A 286 -8.09 19.12 7.73
CA ILE A 286 -8.55 17.74 7.82
C ILE A 286 -7.91 16.96 8.97
N VAL A 287 -8.59 15.88 9.36
CA VAL A 287 -8.13 14.89 10.34
C VAL A 287 -8.19 13.47 9.77
N SER A 288 -7.70 12.48 10.49
CA SER A 288 -7.56 11.10 10.01
C SER A 288 -8.86 10.43 9.54
N SER A 289 -10.01 10.82 10.06
CA SER A 289 -11.32 10.29 9.62
C SER A 289 -11.74 10.79 8.23
N ASP A 290 -11.25 11.95 7.81
CA ASP A 290 -11.64 12.58 6.53
C ASP A 290 -10.98 11.90 5.33
N ILE A 291 -9.89 11.16 5.56
CA ILE A 291 -9.15 10.49 4.50
C ILE A 291 -9.52 9.01 4.34
N VAL A 292 -10.47 8.50 5.10
CA VAL A 292 -10.93 7.11 5.01
C VAL A 292 -11.54 6.84 3.63
N GLY A 293 -11.06 5.81 2.96
CA GLY A 293 -11.48 5.46 1.60
C GLY A 293 -10.78 6.26 0.49
N MET A 294 -9.87 7.16 0.83
CA MET A 294 -9.09 7.95 -0.12
C MET A 294 -8.26 7.07 -1.06
N ARG A 295 -8.09 7.51 -2.31
CA ARG A 295 -7.35 6.79 -3.36
C ARG A 295 -6.00 7.40 -3.73
N TYR A 296 -5.65 8.59 -3.24
CA TYR A 296 -4.28 9.09 -3.36
C TYR A 296 -3.34 8.21 -2.53
N GLY A 297 -2.20 7.84 -3.06
CA GLY A 297 -1.14 7.16 -2.31
C GLY A 297 -0.58 8.04 -1.20
N SER A 298 -0.55 9.35 -1.48
CA SER A 298 -0.08 10.42 -0.61
C SER A 298 -0.92 11.66 -0.86
N LEU A 299 -1.51 12.25 0.17
CA LEU A 299 -2.24 13.51 0.11
C LEU A 299 -1.45 14.56 0.89
N PHE A 300 -0.72 15.41 0.17
CA PHE A 300 0.07 16.48 0.77
C PHE A 300 -0.83 17.48 1.48
N ASP A 301 -0.47 17.85 2.71
CA ASP A 301 -1.19 18.81 3.54
C ASP A 301 -0.42 20.15 3.59
N SER A 302 -0.82 21.10 2.77
CA SER A 302 -0.17 22.41 2.67
C SER A 302 -0.31 23.26 3.95
N THR A 303 -1.24 22.89 4.84
CA THR A 303 -1.47 23.61 6.11
C THR A 303 -0.43 23.27 7.18
N GLN A 304 0.37 22.20 6.96
CA GLN A 304 1.37 21.68 7.92
C GLN A 304 2.81 21.96 7.50
N THR A 305 3.04 22.70 6.41
CA THR A 305 4.39 23.03 5.94
C THR A 305 5.06 24.01 6.89
N MET A 306 6.30 23.71 7.28
CA MET A 306 7.15 24.59 8.09
C MET A 306 8.50 24.76 7.44
N VAL A 307 9.07 25.96 7.55
CA VAL A 307 10.40 26.30 7.01
C VAL A 307 11.18 27.07 8.06
N LEU A 308 12.39 26.61 8.35
CA LEU A 308 13.33 27.26 9.26
C LEU A 308 14.67 27.48 8.56
N PRO A 309 15.11 28.72 8.27
CA PRO A 309 16.46 28.98 7.79
C PRO A 309 17.49 28.64 8.88
N ILE A 310 18.51 27.84 8.53
CA ILE A 310 19.59 27.46 9.46
C ILE A 310 20.98 27.95 9.04
N GLY A 311 21.04 28.81 8.01
CA GLY A 311 22.25 29.48 7.52
C GLY A 311 22.79 28.87 6.22
N ASP A 312 23.67 29.60 5.55
CA ASP A 312 24.42 29.15 4.34
C ASP A 312 23.56 28.47 3.26
N ASN A 313 22.44 29.11 2.89
CA ASN A 313 21.47 28.57 1.92
C ASN A 313 20.92 27.18 2.32
N THR A 314 20.88 26.92 3.62
CA THR A 314 20.42 25.66 4.20
C THR A 314 19.15 25.91 5.03
N TYR A 315 18.20 25.02 4.88
CA TYR A 315 16.88 25.13 5.52
C TYR A 315 16.46 23.80 6.11
N GLU A 316 15.84 23.84 7.28
CA GLU A 316 15.08 22.72 7.81
C GLU A 316 13.62 22.89 7.41
N VAL A 317 13.07 21.89 6.72
CA VAL A 317 11.72 21.90 6.17
C VAL A 317 10.94 20.73 6.72
N GLN A 318 9.75 20.99 7.26
CA GLN A 318 8.77 19.96 7.56
C GLN A 318 7.68 19.96 6.49
N VAL A 319 7.40 18.76 5.94
CA VAL A 319 6.27 18.48 5.04
C VAL A 319 5.49 17.29 5.56
N VAL A 320 4.17 17.31 5.34
CA VAL A 320 3.24 16.32 5.88
C VAL A 320 2.34 15.80 4.78
N SER A 321 2.11 14.48 4.76
CA SER A 321 1.12 13.85 3.89
C SER A 321 0.26 12.86 4.65
N TRP A 322 -1.02 12.82 4.28
CA TRP A 322 -2.01 11.88 4.75
C TRP A 322 -2.08 10.66 3.82
N TYR A 323 -2.46 9.51 4.38
CA TYR A 323 -2.77 8.31 3.62
C TYR A 323 -3.73 7.39 4.39
N ASP A 324 -4.72 6.86 3.70
CA ASP A 324 -5.43 5.69 4.21
C ASP A 324 -4.50 4.50 4.06
N ASN A 325 -3.94 4.01 5.17
CA ASN A 325 -2.94 2.94 5.16
C ASN A 325 -3.46 1.65 4.53
N GLU A 326 -4.77 1.50 4.34
CA GLU A 326 -5.39 0.39 3.61
C GLU A 326 -5.77 0.80 2.18
N ASN A 327 -6.68 1.76 2.00
CA ASN A 327 -7.25 2.05 0.68
C ASN A 327 -6.33 2.85 -0.23
N SER A 328 -5.55 3.81 0.29
CA SER A 328 -4.52 4.53 -0.49
C SER A 328 -3.46 3.57 -1.03
N TYR A 329 -2.95 2.69 -0.16
CA TYR A 329 -1.98 1.68 -0.54
C TYR A 329 -2.53 0.71 -1.59
N THR A 330 -3.76 0.24 -1.38
CA THR A 330 -4.45 -0.64 -2.32
C THR A 330 -4.62 0.02 -3.69
N SER A 331 -4.94 1.32 -3.73
CA SER A 331 -5.09 2.07 -4.97
C SER A 331 -3.79 2.13 -5.78
N GLN A 332 -2.66 2.40 -5.10
CA GLN A 332 -1.33 2.40 -5.73
C GLN A 332 -0.98 1.02 -6.30
N MET A 333 -1.27 -0.02 -5.54
CA MET A 333 -1.03 -1.40 -5.94
C MET A 333 -1.89 -1.81 -7.14
N VAL A 334 -3.17 -1.42 -7.16
CA VAL A 334 -4.08 -1.69 -8.30
C VAL A 334 -3.58 -0.98 -9.57
N ARG A 335 -3.14 0.28 -9.49
CA ARG A 335 -2.50 0.98 -10.61
C ARG A 335 -1.24 0.27 -11.08
N THR A 336 -0.39 -0.15 -10.14
CA THR A 336 0.84 -0.91 -10.44
C THR A 336 0.53 -2.22 -11.15
N ILE A 337 -0.51 -2.97 -10.74
CA ILE A 337 -0.95 -4.21 -11.39
C ILE A 337 -1.26 -3.96 -12.86
N LYS A 338 -2.05 -2.92 -13.17
CA LYS A 338 -2.42 -2.59 -14.54
C LYS A 338 -1.19 -2.26 -15.39
N TYR A 339 -0.40 -1.29 -14.94
CA TYR A 339 0.83 -0.89 -15.62
C TYR A 339 1.76 -2.07 -15.87
N PHE A 340 2.03 -2.86 -14.83
CA PHE A 340 2.95 -4.01 -14.89
C PHE A 340 2.46 -5.10 -15.85
N SER A 341 1.14 -5.31 -15.95
CA SER A 341 0.56 -6.30 -16.86
C SER A 341 0.67 -5.90 -18.33
N GLU A 342 0.71 -4.59 -18.61
CA GLU A 342 0.75 -4.02 -19.96
C GLU A 342 2.18 -3.96 -20.53
N LEU A 343 3.21 -4.16 -19.72
CA LEU A 343 4.59 -4.30 -20.18
C LEU A 343 4.75 -5.63 -20.92
N ALA A 344 4.96 -5.53 -22.22
CA ALA A 344 5.04 -6.66 -23.15
C ALA A 344 6.44 -7.27 -23.17
#